data_b1a4d36a553ee6ed3a00dfd579549437
#
_entry.id   b1a4d36a553ee6ed3a00dfd579549437
#
_cell.length_a   1.000
_cell.length_b   1.000
_cell.length_c   1.000
_cell.angle_alpha   90.00
_cell.angle_beta   90.00
_cell.angle_gamma   90.00
#
_symmetry.space_group_name_H-M   'P 1'
#
loop_
_entity.id
_entity.type
_entity.pdbx_description
1 polymer ?
#
loop_
_entity_poly.entity_id
_entity_poly.type
_entity_poly.pdbx_seq_one_letter_code
_entity_poly.pdbx_strand_id
1 'polypeptide(L)'
;VNIYEDENAYFKGGPFKKVETPAHRNYLGEVNATMKQMNHVELAIGTNSRSGDQWDIWQAVYSPMASDGYPKPIWDKKSGKIDKEVADYWKENYDLRYVLERDWAKIGPKLKGKIHVYCGDMDNYYLNNAVYLMEEFLEGTTDPYYNGEVDYGDRAEHCWNGDQTRPNALSRLRYNQMFIPKAVERMEKTAPSGADLKSWRY
;
A
#
# COMPACT_ATOMS: atom_id res chain seq x y z
N VAL A 1 2.50 9.51 6.60
CA VAL A 1 1.40 9.84 7.54
C VAL A 1 0.88 8.56 8.14
N ASN A 2 0.83 8.49 9.46
CA ASN A 2 0.08 7.44 10.15
C ASN A 2 -1.31 8.00 10.49
N ILE A 3 -2.29 7.76 9.63
CA ILE A 3 -3.64 8.32 9.78
C ILE A 3 -4.36 7.85 11.04
N TYR A 4 -3.91 6.76 11.66
CA TYR A 4 -4.52 6.20 12.88
C TYR A 4 -4.03 6.91 14.14
N GLU A 5 -2.76 7.30 14.19
CA GLU A 5 -2.11 7.88 15.35
C GLU A 5 -1.90 9.39 15.24
N ASP A 6 -1.56 9.88 14.05
CA ASP A 6 -1.33 11.29 13.80
C ASP A 6 -2.64 12.09 13.91
N GLU A 7 -2.56 13.30 14.47
CA GLU A 7 -3.69 14.25 14.50
C GLU A 7 -3.77 15.10 13.23
N ASN A 8 -2.63 15.20 12.51
CA ASN A 8 -2.50 16.07 11.36
C ASN A 8 -1.66 15.42 10.27
N ALA A 9 -2.15 15.43 9.04
CA ALA A 9 -1.48 14.86 7.88
C ALA A 9 -0.27 15.69 7.40
N TYR A 10 -0.25 16.99 7.70
CA TYR A 10 0.74 17.91 7.15
C TYR A 10 1.95 18.14 8.04
N PHE A 11 1.81 17.92 9.34
CA PHE A 11 2.85 18.24 10.30
C PHE A 11 3.08 17.10 11.30
N LYS A 12 4.35 16.81 11.53
CA LYS A 12 4.80 15.94 12.61
C LYS A 12 5.57 16.72 13.64
N GLY A 13 5.62 16.20 14.87
CA GLY A 13 6.36 16.78 15.99
C GLY A 13 5.46 17.44 17.03
N GLY A 14 6.06 17.79 18.15
CA GLY A 14 5.36 18.36 19.29
C GLY A 14 5.02 19.85 19.11
N PRO A 15 4.46 20.47 20.16
CA PRO A 15 3.94 21.85 20.10
C PRO A 15 5.01 22.92 19.76
N PHE A 16 6.29 22.58 19.96
CA PHE A 16 7.39 23.53 19.74
C PHE A 16 8.15 23.29 18.42
N LYS A 17 7.90 22.19 17.70
CA LYS A 17 8.59 21.89 16.45
C LYS A 17 7.64 21.20 15.47
N LYS A 18 7.12 21.99 14.53
CA LYS A 18 6.33 21.46 13.41
C LYS A 18 7.27 21.16 12.23
N VAL A 19 7.35 19.90 11.86
CA VAL A 19 8.06 19.47 10.66
C VAL A 19 7.01 19.07 9.63
N GLU A 20 7.10 19.60 8.40
CA GLU A 20 6.19 19.20 7.32
C GLU A 20 6.41 17.72 6.98
N THR A 21 5.31 16.98 6.88
CA THR A 21 5.33 15.56 6.56
C THR A 21 5.73 15.38 5.10
N PRO A 22 6.81 14.64 4.79
CA PRO A 22 7.18 14.36 3.42
C PRO A 22 6.13 13.48 2.73
N ALA A 23 5.91 13.71 1.44
CA ALA A 23 4.98 12.92 0.61
C ALA A 23 5.68 12.23 -0.54
N HIS A 24 6.72 12.82 -1.09
CA HIS A 24 7.48 12.29 -2.21
C HIS A 24 8.98 12.53 -2.03
N ARG A 25 9.77 11.51 -2.35
CA ARG A 25 11.25 11.56 -2.36
C ARG A 25 11.78 10.89 -3.62
N ASN A 26 13.06 11.18 -3.95
CA ASN A 26 13.81 10.43 -4.95
C ASN A 26 14.57 9.24 -4.31
N TYR A 27 15.28 8.47 -5.13
CA TYR A 27 16.08 7.30 -4.70
C TYR A 27 17.28 7.67 -3.77
N LEU A 28 17.66 8.94 -3.71
CA LEU A 28 18.68 9.46 -2.77
C LEU A 28 18.07 9.85 -1.41
N GLY A 29 16.75 9.83 -1.28
CA GLY A 29 16.05 10.24 -0.07
C GLY A 29 15.75 11.73 0.01
N GLU A 30 16.05 12.51 -1.03
CA GLU A 30 15.73 13.94 -1.06
C GLU A 30 14.23 14.15 -1.22
N VAL A 31 13.65 14.94 -0.31
CA VAL A 31 12.21 15.24 -0.32
C VAL A 31 11.88 16.23 -1.43
N ASN A 32 11.08 15.80 -2.37
CA ASN A 32 10.65 16.62 -3.51
C ASN A 32 9.32 17.33 -3.26
N ALA A 33 8.46 16.76 -2.42
CA ALA A 33 7.18 17.36 -2.07
C ALA A 33 6.74 16.94 -0.66
N THR A 34 5.99 17.82 0.01
CA THR A 34 5.35 17.55 1.28
C THR A 34 3.87 17.21 1.09
N MET A 35 3.25 16.56 2.09
CA MET A 35 1.82 16.26 2.10
C MET A 35 0.97 17.51 1.87
N LYS A 36 1.33 18.61 2.53
CA LYS A 36 0.65 19.89 2.38
C LYS A 36 0.72 20.41 0.95
N GLN A 37 1.92 20.40 0.34
CA GLN A 37 2.09 20.89 -1.03
C GLN A 37 1.23 20.09 -2.01
N MET A 38 1.27 18.76 -1.97
CA MET A 38 0.48 17.92 -2.87
C MET A 38 -1.02 18.14 -2.70
N ASN A 39 -1.51 18.19 -1.47
CA ASN A 39 -2.93 18.43 -1.22
C ASN A 39 -3.38 19.85 -1.60
N HIS A 40 -2.52 20.85 -1.50
CA HIS A 40 -2.82 22.20 -1.97
C HIS A 40 -2.86 22.30 -3.51
N VAL A 41 -2.06 21.50 -4.22
CA VAL A 41 -2.21 21.34 -5.68
C VAL A 41 -3.58 20.76 -6.02
N GLU A 42 -4.02 19.72 -5.32
CA GLU A 42 -5.35 19.15 -5.52
C GLU A 42 -6.48 20.15 -5.26
N LEU A 43 -6.35 20.99 -4.22
CA LEU A 43 -7.31 22.08 -3.96
C LEU A 43 -7.37 23.13 -5.07
N ALA A 44 -6.24 23.35 -5.77
CA ALA A 44 -6.19 24.28 -6.89
C ALA A 44 -6.78 23.70 -8.19
N ILE A 45 -6.66 22.37 -8.36
CA ILE A 45 -7.17 21.67 -9.54
C ILE A 45 -8.67 21.39 -9.43
N GLY A 46 -9.13 20.96 -8.25
CA GLY A 46 -10.51 20.55 -8.02
C GLY A 46 -11.07 21.07 -6.71
N THR A 47 -12.26 21.66 -6.75
CA THR A 47 -12.95 22.13 -5.54
C THR A 47 -13.50 20.97 -4.71
N ASN A 48 -13.59 21.16 -3.40
CA ASN A 48 -14.24 20.23 -2.47
C ASN A 48 -13.70 18.79 -2.54
N SER A 49 -12.38 18.61 -2.61
CA SER A 49 -11.73 17.29 -2.71
C SER A 49 -12.17 16.47 -3.94
N ARG A 50 -12.30 17.12 -5.08
CA ARG A 50 -12.78 16.53 -6.34
C ARG A 50 -11.81 16.79 -7.50
N SER A 51 -10.52 16.83 -7.22
CA SER A 51 -9.49 17.07 -8.24
C SER A 51 -9.35 15.90 -9.25
N GLY A 52 -9.71 14.68 -8.82
CA GLY A 52 -9.38 13.46 -9.56
C GLY A 52 -7.90 13.08 -9.46
N ASP A 53 -7.11 13.76 -8.62
CA ASP A 53 -5.72 13.43 -8.37
C ASP A 53 -5.59 12.46 -7.18
N GLN A 54 -4.39 12.04 -6.87
CA GLN A 54 -4.04 10.84 -6.09
C GLN A 54 -4.78 10.69 -4.76
N TRP A 55 -4.80 11.74 -3.93
CA TRP A 55 -5.43 11.68 -2.60
C TRP A 55 -6.96 11.69 -2.68
N ASP A 56 -7.51 12.45 -3.61
CA ASP A 56 -8.96 12.46 -3.86
C ASP A 56 -9.45 11.14 -4.45
N ILE A 57 -8.66 10.50 -5.32
CA ILE A 57 -8.96 9.15 -5.83
C ILE A 57 -8.94 8.13 -4.69
N TRP A 58 -7.97 8.19 -3.78
CA TRP A 58 -7.94 7.28 -2.64
C TRP A 58 -9.15 7.46 -1.72
N GLN A 59 -9.56 8.71 -1.48
CA GLN A 59 -10.80 8.97 -0.75
C GLN A 59 -12.02 8.41 -1.47
N ALA A 60 -12.09 8.54 -2.79
CA ALA A 60 -13.19 7.98 -3.58
C ALA A 60 -13.28 6.45 -3.49
N VAL A 61 -12.13 5.76 -3.34
CA VAL A 61 -12.08 4.30 -3.24
C VAL A 61 -12.33 3.81 -1.82
N TYR A 62 -11.74 4.46 -0.81
CA TYR A 62 -11.63 3.91 0.53
C TYR A 62 -12.55 4.56 1.57
N SER A 63 -13.03 5.79 1.33
CA SER A 63 -13.85 6.49 2.32
C SER A 63 -15.32 6.09 2.27
N PRO A 64 -16.03 6.17 3.40
CA PRO A 64 -17.47 6.04 3.41
C PRO A 64 -18.12 7.23 2.68
N MET A 65 -19.31 7.01 2.14
CA MET A 65 -20.08 8.03 1.46
C MET A 65 -20.63 9.06 2.46
N ALA A 66 -20.47 10.34 2.16
CA ALA A 66 -21.09 11.44 2.89
C ALA A 66 -22.56 11.67 2.44
N SER A 67 -23.27 12.55 3.15
CA SER A 67 -24.68 12.84 2.87
C SER A 67 -24.94 13.49 1.51
N ASP A 68 -23.92 14.11 0.92
CA ASP A 68 -23.98 14.71 -0.42
C ASP A 68 -23.67 13.74 -1.56
N GLY A 69 -23.46 12.45 -1.23
CA GLY A 69 -23.15 11.40 -2.19
C GLY A 69 -21.67 11.30 -2.59
N TYR A 70 -20.80 12.10 -1.98
CA TYR A 70 -19.35 12.05 -2.20
C TYR A 70 -18.62 11.35 -1.06
N PRO A 71 -17.36 10.92 -1.27
CA PRO A 71 -16.57 10.31 -0.22
C PRO A 71 -16.30 11.32 0.92
N LYS A 72 -16.38 10.87 2.17
CA LYS A 72 -15.92 11.66 3.31
C LYS A 72 -14.41 11.88 3.21
N PRO A 73 -13.90 13.12 3.35
CA PRO A 73 -12.47 13.40 3.38
C PRO A 73 -11.79 12.69 4.56
N ILE A 74 -10.65 12.05 4.31
CA ILE A 74 -9.82 11.46 5.37
C ILE A 74 -9.15 12.53 6.24
N TRP A 75 -8.91 13.73 5.69
CA TRP A 75 -8.48 14.93 6.41
C TRP A 75 -9.02 16.17 5.72
N ASP A 76 -9.15 17.24 6.49
CA ASP A 76 -9.41 18.56 5.95
C ASP A 76 -8.18 19.05 5.15
N LYS A 77 -8.33 19.25 3.85
CA LYS A 77 -7.23 19.63 2.97
C LYS A 77 -6.64 21.03 3.19
N LYS A 78 -7.32 21.90 3.90
CA LYS A 78 -6.78 23.23 4.25
C LYS A 78 -5.91 23.17 5.48
N SER A 79 -6.38 22.49 6.52
CA SER A 79 -5.72 22.41 7.83
C SER A 79 -4.85 21.16 8.02
N GLY A 80 -5.09 20.09 7.27
CA GLY A 80 -4.47 18.79 7.44
C GLY A 80 -5.04 17.98 8.61
N LYS A 81 -6.09 18.45 9.30
CA LYS A 81 -6.69 17.74 10.43
C LYS A 81 -7.31 16.43 9.97
N ILE A 82 -6.90 15.33 10.57
CA ILE A 82 -7.38 13.97 10.24
C ILE A 82 -8.76 13.74 10.86
N ASP A 83 -9.66 13.15 10.07
CA ASP A 83 -10.96 12.65 10.54
C ASP A 83 -10.78 11.22 11.06
N LYS A 84 -10.83 11.03 12.36
CA LYS A 84 -10.60 9.75 13.01
C LYS A 84 -11.67 8.70 12.68
N GLU A 85 -12.94 9.11 12.48
CA GLU A 85 -14.00 8.18 12.09
C GLU A 85 -13.71 7.60 10.69
N VAL A 86 -13.25 8.43 9.77
CA VAL A 86 -12.87 7.98 8.43
C VAL A 86 -11.60 7.14 8.47
N ALA A 87 -10.62 7.51 9.30
CA ALA A 87 -9.40 6.73 9.49
C ALA A 87 -9.70 5.33 10.06
N ASP A 88 -10.57 5.23 11.05
CA ASP A 88 -11.01 3.95 11.62
C ASP A 88 -11.78 3.11 10.58
N TYR A 89 -12.62 3.74 9.77
CA TYR A 89 -13.30 3.05 8.68
C TYR A 89 -12.31 2.48 7.65
N TRP A 90 -11.25 3.22 7.28
CA TRP A 90 -10.20 2.73 6.40
C TRP A 90 -9.45 1.55 7.03
N LYS A 91 -9.12 1.65 8.32
CA LYS A 91 -8.45 0.58 9.05
C LYS A 91 -9.24 -0.72 9.03
N GLU A 92 -10.50 -0.64 9.41
CA GLU A 92 -11.38 -1.82 9.52
C GLU A 92 -11.65 -2.51 8.18
N ASN A 93 -11.68 -1.75 7.08
CA ASN A 93 -12.15 -2.27 5.81
C ASN A 93 -11.02 -2.44 4.77
N TYR A 94 -9.93 -1.69 4.86
CA TYR A 94 -8.94 -1.61 3.78
C TYR A 94 -7.48 -1.71 4.21
N ASP A 95 -7.17 -1.58 5.50
CA ASP A 95 -5.80 -1.83 5.98
C ASP A 95 -5.51 -3.33 5.93
N LEU A 96 -4.74 -3.75 4.92
CA LEU A 96 -4.46 -5.18 4.69
C LEU A 96 -3.70 -5.81 5.86
N ARG A 97 -2.78 -5.07 6.49
CA ARG A 97 -2.06 -5.59 7.65
C ARG A 97 -3.02 -5.82 8.81
N TYR A 98 -3.88 -4.86 9.12
CA TYR A 98 -4.89 -5.00 10.17
C TYR A 98 -5.89 -6.13 9.88
N VAL A 99 -6.39 -6.22 8.65
CA VAL A 99 -7.32 -7.28 8.24
C VAL A 99 -6.68 -8.67 8.36
N LEU A 100 -5.42 -8.80 7.95
CA LEU A 100 -4.68 -10.06 8.09
C LEU A 100 -4.48 -10.43 9.56
N GLU A 101 -4.06 -9.48 10.40
CA GLU A 101 -3.87 -9.69 11.83
C GLU A 101 -5.17 -10.12 12.53
N ARG A 102 -6.27 -9.41 12.24
CA ARG A 102 -7.59 -9.69 12.82
C ARG A 102 -8.14 -11.06 12.41
N ASP A 103 -7.98 -11.43 11.16
CA ASP A 103 -8.66 -12.58 10.56
C ASP A 103 -7.73 -13.76 10.26
N TRP A 104 -6.45 -13.73 10.70
CA TRP A 104 -5.44 -14.71 10.31
C TRP A 104 -5.84 -16.17 10.58
N ALA A 105 -6.42 -16.45 11.71
CA ALA A 105 -6.89 -17.79 12.05
C ALA A 105 -7.89 -18.38 11.00
N LYS A 106 -8.66 -17.51 10.35
CA LYS A 106 -9.66 -17.89 9.35
C LYS A 106 -9.12 -17.91 7.92
N ILE A 107 -8.30 -16.90 7.57
CA ILE A 107 -7.85 -16.68 6.19
C ILE A 107 -6.42 -17.17 5.95
N GLY A 108 -5.58 -17.19 6.97
CA GLY A 108 -4.19 -17.62 6.89
C GLY A 108 -4.00 -19.01 6.27
N PRO A 109 -4.78 -20.05 6.64
CA PRO A 109 -4.73 -21.36 5.99
C PRO A 109 -4.95 -21.32 4.47
N LYS A 110 -5.75 -20.37 3.99
CA LYS A 110 -6.02 -20.18 2.55
C LYS A 110 -4.95 -19.36 1.85
N LEU A 111 -4.19 -18.55 2.59
CA LEU A 111 -3.17 -17.62 2.08
C LEU A 111 -1.75 -18.18 2.19
N LYS A 112 -1.54 -19.24 2.96
CA LYS A 112 -0.23 -19.86 3.15
C LYS A 112 0.50 -20.09 1.82
N GLY A 113 1.70 -19.49 1.69
CA GLY A 113 2.54 -19.57 0.51
C GLY A 113 2.00 -18.84 -0.72
N LYS A 114 1.06 -17.89 -0.56
CA LYS A 114 0.47 -17.12 -1.66
C LYS A 114 0.76 -15.63 -1.57
N ILE A 115 1.26 -15.16 -0.44
CA ILE A 115 1.58 -13.75 -0.24
C ILE A 115 3.03 -13.53 -0.67
N HIS A 116 3.21 -12.76 -1.74
CA HIS A 116 4.51 -12.36 -2.25
C HIS A 116 4.47 -10.85 -2.46
N VAL A 117 5.36 -10.13 -1.77
CA VAL A 117 5.41 -8.66 -1.78
C VAL A 117 6.80 -8.22 -2.25
N TYR A 118 6.83 -7.33 -3.23
CA TYR A 118 8.06 -6.77 -3.76
C TYR A 118 7.97 -5.25 -3.66
N CYS A 119 8.94 -4.62 -3.00
CA CYS A 119 8.92 -3.19 -2.73
C CYS A 119 10.31 -2.58 -2.91
N GLY A 120 10.37 -1.39 -3.50
CA GLY A 120 11.61 -0.60 -3.44
C GLY A 120 11.81 -0.07 -2.01
N ASP A 121 13.03 -0.21 -1.46
CA ASP A 121 13.32 0.29 -0.12
C ASP A 121 13.40 1.83 -0.08
N MET A 122 13.55 2.45 -1.25
CA MET A 122 13.47 3.90 -1.45
C MET A 122 12.18 4.32 -2.20
N ASP A 123 11.08 3.59 -1.97
CA ASP A 123 9.78 3.94 -2.56
C ASP A 123 9.52 5.45 -2.45
N ASN A 124 9.17 6.06 -3.58
CA ASN A 124 9.03 7.51 -3.69
C ASN A 124 7.93 8.07 -2.76
N TYR A 125 6.91 7.28 -2.46
CA TYR A 125 5.77 7.66 -1.62
C TYR A 125 5.83 7.07 -0.22
N TYR A 126 6.98 6.52 0.18
CA TYR A 126 7.20 5.91 1.50
C TYR A 126 6.33 4.67 1.78
N LEU A 127 5.85 3.97 0.74
CA LEU A 127 5.01 2.78 0.91
C LEU A 127 5.80 1.59 1.49
N ASN A 128 7.12 1.58 1.34
CA ASN A 128 8.00 0.63 2.01
C ASN A 128 7.78 0.58 3.53
N ASN A 129 7.43 1.71 4.17
CA ASN A 129 7.15 1.73 5.60
C ASN A 129 5.94 0.86 5.98
N ALA A 130 4.90 0.83 5.13
CA ALA A 130 3.75 -0.04 5.34
C ALA A 130 4.10 -1.51 5.07
N VAL A 131 4.99 -1.76 4.11
CA VAL A 131 5.47 -3.12 3.81
C VAL A 131 6.28 -3.68 4.97
N TYR A 132 7.14 -2.89 5.63
CA TYR A 132 7.87 -3.32 6.84
C TYR A 132 6.92 -3.77 7.96
N LEU A 133 5.85 -3.03 8.20
CA LEU A 133 4.83 -3.40 9.19
C LEU A 133 4.07 -4.68 8.80
N MET A 134 3.82 -4.86 7.50
CA MET A 134 3.20 -6.08 6.98
C MET A 134 4.13 -7.28 7.14
N GLU A 135 5.40 -7.14 6.78
CA GLU A 135 6.42 -8.19 6.92
C GLU A 135 6.59 -8.62 8.39
N GLU A 136 6.72 -7.65 9.31
CA GLU A 136 6.80 -7.93 10.75
C GLU A 136 5.64 -8.81 11.22
N PHE A 137 4.42 -8.50 10.79
CA PHE A 137 3.26 -9.33 11.10
C PHE A 137 3.37 -10.72 10.46
N LEU A 138 3.68 -10.80 9.15
CA LEU A 138 3.73 -12.06 8.41
C LEU A 138 4.78 -13.02 8.97
N GLU A 139 5.97 -12.52 9.25
CA GLU A 139 7.06 -13.30 9.86
C GLU A 139 6.75 -13.76 11.28
N GLY A 140 5.90 -13.03 12.00
CA GLY A 140 5.40 -13.41 13.32
C GLY A 140 4.31 -14.48 13.32
N THR A 141 3.75 -14.85 12.15
CA THR A 141 2.67 -15.84 12.08
C THR A 141 3.16 -17.26 12.35
N THR A 142 2.39 -18.06 13.11
CA THR A 142 2.78 -19.41 13.51
C THR A 142 1.77 -20.50 13.18
N ASP A 143 0.50 -20.15 13.10
CA ASP A 143 -0.60 -21.11 12.85
C ASP A 143 -1.62 -20.55 11.83
N PRO A 144 -1.34 -20.76 10.54
CA PRO A 144 -0.10 -21.26 9.95
C PRO A 144 0.97 -20.17 9.84
N TYR A 145 2.24 -20.53 9.74
CA TYR A 145 3.26 -19.61 9.20
C TYR A 145 2.92 -19.26 7.76
N TYR A 146 3.05 -17.99 7.38
CA TYR A 146 2.57 -17.50 6.08
C TYR A 146 3.28 -18.14 4.88
N ASN A 147 4.56 -18.54 5.03
CA ASN A 147 5.35 -19.27 4.04
C ASN A 147 5.32 -18.62 2.64
N GLY A 148 5.38 -17.30 2.61
CA GLY A 148 5.44 -16.48 1.41
C GLY A 148 6.79 -15.82 1.24
N GLU A 149 6.81 -14.64 0.64
CA GLU A 149 8.05 -13.90 0.34
C GLU A 149 7.80 -12.39 0.45
N VAL A 150 8.68 -11.68 1.14
CA VAL A 150 8.79 -10.22 1.07
C VAL A 150 10.21 -9.91 0.64
N ASP A 151 10.39 -9.13 -0.44
CA ASP A 151 11.70 -8.81 -1.00
C ASP A 151 11.80 -7.32 -1.32
N TYR A 152 12.99 -6.76 -1.12
CA TYR A 152 13.25 -5.34 -1.28
C TYR A 152 14.34 -5.10 -2.32
N GLY A 153 14.10 -4.12 -3.18
CA GLY A 153 15.12 -3.61 -4.11
C GLY A 153 15.95 -2.53 -3.44
N ASP A 154 17.28 -2.73 -3.38
CA ASP A 154 18.22 -1.74 -2.85
C ASP A 154 18.12 -0.44 -3.65
N ARG A 155 17.76 0.66 -2.97
CA ARG A 155 17.50 1.98 -3.55
C ARG A 155 16.50 2.00 -4.70
N ALA A 156 15.71 0.95 -4.83
CA ALA A 156 14.68 0.89 -5.84
C ALA A 156 13.49 1.79 -5.46
N GLU A 157 12.95 2.41 -6.48
CA GLU A 157 11.85 3.37 -6.36
C GLU A 157 10.46 2.70 -6.45
N HIS A 158 9.43 3.52 -6.46
CA HIS A 158 8.04 3.09 -6.54
C HIS A 158 7.78 2.11 -7.70
N CYS A 159 6.96 1.11 -7.45
CA CYS A 159 6.62 0.04 -8.40
C CYS A 159 7.79 -0.91 -8.77
N TRP A 160 8.83 -1.00 -7.94
CA TRP A 160 9.83 -2.03 -8.14
C TRP A 160 9.19 -3.43 -8.17
N ASN A 161 9.64 -4.26 -9.09
CA ASN A 161 8.96 -5.51 -9.46
C ASN A 161 9.75 -6.79 -9.12
N GLY A 162 10.72 -6.72 -8.23
CA GLY A 162 11.52 -7.89 -7.82
C GLY A 162 12.70 -8.20 -8.74
N ASP A 163 13.02 -7.36 -9.74
CA ASP A 163 14.19 -7.58 -10.59
C ASP A 163 15.45 -6.95 -9.97
N GLN A 164 16.21 -7.72 -9.23
CA GLN A 164 17.46 -7.29 -8.58
C GLN A 164 18.53 -6.84 -9.59
N THR A 165 18.40 -7.21 -10.87
CA THR A 165 19.36 -6.80 -11.90
C THR A 165 19.01 -5.46 -12.54
N ARG A 166 17.80 -4.94 -12.31
CA ARG A 166 17.29 -3.70 -12.90
C ARG A 166 16.42 -2.93 -11.89
N PRO A 167 17.01 -2.36 -10.85
CA PRO A 167 16.26 -1.82 -9.70
C PRO A 167 15.27 -0.69 -10.04
N ASN A 168 15.51 0.06 -11.10
CA ASN A 168 14.66 1.19 -11.50
C ASN A 168 14.00 1.02 -12.88
N ALA A 169 14.00 -0.20 -13.44
CA ALA A 169 13.35 -0.48 -14.71
C ALA A 169 11.95 -1.05 -14.50
N LEU A 170 10.94 -0.30 -14.89
CA LEU A 170 9.55 -0.76 -14.90
C LEU A 170 9.24 -1.40 -16.24
N SER A 171 8.97 -2.71 -16.24
CA SER A 171 8.52 -3.43 -17.42
C SER A 171 7.51 -4.48 -17.06
N ARG A 172 6.27 -4.29 -17.48
CA ARG A 172 5.20 -5.30 -17.30
C ARG A 172 5.52 -6.62 -17.98
N LEU A 173 6.20 -6.59 -19.12
CA LEU A 173 6.64 -7.80 -19.80
C LEU A 173 7.65 -8.57 -18.94
N ARG A 174 8.63 -7.85 -18.36
CA ARG A 174 9.63 -8.46 -17.47
C ARG A 174 8.98 -9.02 -16.22
N TYR A 175 8.07 -8.28 -15.60
CA TYR A 175 7.27 -8.74 -14.48
C TYR A 175 6.55 -10.06 -14.80
N ASN A 176 5.82 -10.11 -15.91
CA ASN A 176 5.13 -11.33 -16.32
C ASN A 176 6.09 -12.51 -16.56
N GLN A 177 7.25 -12.27 -17.16
CA GLN A 177 8.27 -13.30 -17.36
C GLN A 177 8.80 -13.88 -16.04
N MET A 178 8.86 -13.08 -14.98
CA MET A 178 9.33 -13.52 -13.66
C MET A 178 8.25 -14.26 -12.86
N PHE A 179 7.03 -13.76 -12.86
CA PHE A 179 5.98 -14.22 -11.95
C PHE A 179 5.03 -15.25 -12.53
N ILE A 180 4.74 -15.25 -13.83
CA ILE A 180 3.89 -16.27 -14.44
C ILE A 180 4.43 -17.69 -14.20
N PRO A 181 5.72 -17.99 -14.38
CA PRO A 181 6.27 -19.31 -14.08
C PRO A 181 6.09 -19.72 -12.61
N LYS A 182 6.33 -18.81 -11.66
CA LYS A 182 6.10 -19.05 -10.22
C LYS A 182 4.63 -19.37 -9.92
N ALA A 183 3.70 -18.63 -10.53
CA ALA A 183 2.26 -18.85 -10.36
C ALA A 183 1.84 -20.21 -10.97
N VAL A 184 2.33 -20.56 -12.16
CA VAL A 184 2.05 -21.86 -12.80
C VAL A 184 2.56 -23.00 -11.95
N GLU A 185 3.82 -22.96 -11.50
CA GLU A 185 4.40 -23.97 -10.62
C GLU A 185 3.57 -24.14 -9.33
N ARG A 186 3.13 -23.03 -8.75
CA ARG A 186 2.28 -23.07 -7.56
C ARG A 186 0.94 -23.75 -7.84
N MET A 187 0.28 -23.39 -8.95
CA MET A 187 -0.99 -24.02 -9.35
C MET A 187 -0.84 -25.51 -9.57
N GLU A 188 0.22 -25.93 -10.26
CA GLU A 188 0.50 -27.35 -10.50
C GLU A 188 0.74 -28.12 -9.20
N LYS A 189 1.50 -27.56 -8.26
CA LYS A 189 1.80 -28.19 -6.96
C LYS A 189 0.59 -28.27 -6.02
N THR A 190 -0.37 -27.37 -6.15
CA THR A 190 -1.50 -27.26 -5.22
C THR A 190 -2.84 -27.64 -5.82
N ALA A 191 -2.86 -28.10 -7.05
CA ALA A 191 -4.06 -28.52 -7.74
C ALA A 191 -4.71 -29.74 -7.04
N PRO A 192 -6.03 -29.74 -6.89
CA PRO A 192 -6.74 -30.93 -6.41
C PRO A 192 -6.49 -32.15 -7.30
N SER A 193 -6.55 -33.34 -6.70
CA SER A 193 -6.44 -34.59 -7.48
C SER A 193 -7.51 -34.63 -8.57
N GLY A 194 -7.09 -34.91 -9.81
CA GLY A 194 -7.97 -34.95 -10.98
C GLY A 194 -8.30 -33.59 -11.60
N ALA A 195 -7.68 -32.50 -11.14
CA ALA A 195 -7.84 -31.21 -11.79
C ALA A 195 -7.31 -31.23 -13.23
N ASP A 196 -8.02 -30.58 -14.15
CA ASP A 196 -7.54 -30.36 -15.50
C ASP A 196 -6.52 -29.21 -15.51
N LEU A 197 -5.25 -29.58 -15.68
CA LEU A 197 -4.12 -28.64 -15.74
C LEU A 197 -3.70 -28.31 -17.18
N LYS A 198 -4.47 -28.68 -18.18
CA LYS A 198 -4.10 -28.54 -19.60
C LYS A 198 -5.05 -27.66 -20.41
N SER A 199 -6.35 -27.72 -20.15
CA SER A 199 -7.36 -27.02 -20.97
C SER A 199 -7.20 -25.50 -20.97
N TRP A 200 -6.64 -24.89 -19.92
CA TRP A 200 -6.41 -23.46 -19.83
C TRP A 200 -5.18 -22.96 -20.64
N ARG A 201 -4.42 -23.88 -21.25
CA ARG A 201 -3.21 -23.55 -22.04
C ARG A 201 -3.49 -23.23 -23.51
N TYR A 202 -4.75 -23.22 -23.91
CA TYR A 202 -5.18 -23.00 -25.30
C TYR A 202 -6.05 -21.77 -25.44
#